data_268a8099027db5e3e16b5c65475aa2a8
#
_entry.id   268a8099027db5e3e16b5c65475aa2a8
#
_cell.length_a   1.000
_cell.length_b   1.000
_cell.length_c   1.000
_cell.angle_alpha   90.00
_cell.angle_beta   90.00
_cell.angle_gamma   90.00
#
_symmetry.space_group_name_H-M   'P 1'
#
loop_
_entity.id
_entity.type
_entity.pdbx_description
1 polymer ?
#
loop_
_entity_poly.entity_id
_entity_poly.type
_entity_poly.pdbx_seq_one_letter_code
_entity_poly.pdbx_strand_id
1 'polypeptide(L)'
;KLQKTASFSNMGIYLSASSKNVIKDNQVSGCKNVGIYAYDGGKLGTPSTENQVLDNVISGIGGDGILMENGSDGCEASRNRISSGKKNGIVLWGSEECQITANQVKGCMLDGIYVENIGNAVIKSNRITNVNGRGIQVIASQTGKLYGNAVTGSRKCGLYVSRSKISGNKKNRLENNGSTYAIYAENSTGIISVKMPTASKITRKSVKITGKAAGGKKLTIYAVSRNKNKKIGRGSINSRKKYNISIKKQKKGTKLLFVLSDKYGNLSYSKRKVK
;
A
#
# COMPACT_ATOMS: atom_id res chain seq x y z
N LYS A 1 9.04 10.18 26.62
CA LYS A 1 7.83 9.41 26.27
C LYS A 1 6.60 10.27 26.47
N LEU A 2 5.98 10.75 25.41
CA LEU A 2 4.68 11.44 25.47
C LEU A 2 3.59 10.37 25.63
N GLN A 3 2.97 10.27 26.79
CA GLN A 3 1.97 9.24 27.07
C GLN A 3 0.55 9.62 26.63
N LYS A 4 0.24 10.91 26.49
CA LYS A 4 -1.07 11.38 26.02
C LYS A 4 -0.98 12.84 25.59
N THR A 5 -1.32 13.17 24.37
CA THR A 5 -1.55 14.54 23.96
C THR A 5 -3.00 14.92 24.25
N ALA A 6 -3.23 16.06 24.84
CA ALA A 6 -4.59 16.56 25.14
C ALA A 6 -5.42 16.65 23.86
N SER A 7 -6.73 16.38 23.96
CA SER A 7 -7.70 16.35 22.85
C SER A 7 -7.84 17.67 22.07
N PHE A 8 -7.12 18.70 22.44
CA PHE A 8 -7.17 20.05 21.87
C PHE A 8 -5.89 20.48 21.14
N SER A 9 -4.83 19.65 21.17
CA SER A 9 -3.61 19.92 20.41
C SER A 9 -3.84 19.76 18.91
N ASN A 10 -3.38 20.73 18.10
CA ASN A 10 -3.45 20.61 16.65
C ASN A 10 -2.53 19.48 16.15
N MET A 11 -1.36 19.33 16.77
CA MET A 11 -0.32 18.35 16.42
C MET A 11 0.18 17.67 17.69
N GLY A 12 0.58 16.40 17.57
CA GLY A 12 1.15 15.66 18.69
C GLY A 12 2.61 16.01 18.91
N ILE A 13 3.42 15.84 17.88
CA ILE A 13 4.84 16.23 17.85
C ILE A 13 5.05 17.06 16.59
N TYR A 14 5.64 18.22 16.72
CA TYR A 14 5.93 19.11 15.61
C TYR A 14 7.42 19.47 15.56
N LEU A 15 8.03 19.24 14.42
CA LEU A 15 9.39 19.65 14.09
C LEU A 15 9.31 20.72 13.01
N SER A 16 9.84 21.92 13.30
CA SER A 16 9.95 23.00 12.35
C SER A 16 11.39 23.47 12.29
N ALA A 17 11.94 23.60 11.10
CA ALA A 17 13.32 24.03 10.90
C ALA A 17 14.32 23.26 11.81
N SER A 18 14.13 21.95 11.92
CA SER A 18 14.82 21.13 12.93
C SER A 18 15.21 19.77 12.34
N SER A 19 16.51 19.51 12.27
CA SER A 19 17.08 18.34 11.58
C SER A 19 17.69 17.33 12.56
N LYS A 20 17.86 16.06 12.10
CA LYS A 20 18.57 14.98 12.79
C LYS A 20 17.95 14.59 14.14
N ASN A 21 16.65 14.83 14.31
CA ASN A 21 15.95 14.40 15.52
C ASN A 21 15.47 12.94 15.40
N VAL A 22 15.43 12.26 16.54
CA VAL A 22 14.88 10.91 16.68
C VAL A 22 13.62 10.94 17.53
N ILE A 23 12.46 10.75 16.88
CA ILE A 23 11.15 10.61 17.54
C ILE A 23 10.85 9.13 17.64
N LYS A 24 11.03 8.56 18.84
CA LYS A 24 10.96 7.11 19.01
C LYS A 24 10.16 6.68 20.23
N ASP A 25 9.46 5.53 20.11
CA ASP A 25 8.73 4.87 21.20
C ASP A 25 7.65 5.75 21.87
N ASN A 26 7.05 6.71 21.12
CA ASN A 26 6.00 7.57 21.64
C ASN A 26 4.61 6.98 21.40
N GLN A 27 3.67 7.32 22.27
CA GLN A 27 2.23 7.12 22.08
C GLN A 27 1.58 8.46 21.82
N VAL A 28 1.06 8.67 20.58
CA VAL A 28 0.44 9.92 20.14
C VAL A 28 -1.03 9.65 19.80
N SER A 29 -1.95 10.37 20.43
CA SER A 29 -3.37 10.16 20.17
C SER A 29 -4.21 11.42 20.39
N GLY A 30 -5.38 11.46 19.73
CA GLY A 30 -6.39 12.50 19.95
C GLY A 30 -6.04 13.88 19.40
N CYS A 31 -5.00 14.00 18.54
CA CYS A 31 -4.63 15.29 17.92
C CYS A 31 -5.67 15.69 16.87
N LYS A 32 -5.98 16.98 16.77
CA LYS A 32 -6.97 17.51 15.80
C LYS A 32 -6.52 17.34 14.34
N ASN A 33 -5.24 17.57 14.03
CA ASN A 33 -4.75 17.60 12.67
C ASN A 33 -3.73 16.49 12.40
N VAL A 34 -2.52 16.55 12.94
CA VAL A 34 -1.42 15.65 12.60
C VAL A 34 -0.87 15.00 13.86
N GLY A 35 -0.56 13.70 13.77
CA GLY A 35 0.10 13.00 14.87
C GLY A 35 1.55 13.45 15.05
N ILE A 36 2.39 13.22 14.06
CA ILE A 36 3.80 13.65 14.02
C ILE A 36 4.01 14.40 12.71
N TYR A 37 4.53 15.63 12.81
CA TYR A 37 4.71 16.53 11.68
C TYR A 37 6.14 17.06 11.61
N ALA A 38 6.81 16.85 10.50
CA ALA A 38 8.10 17.46 10.17
C ALA A 38 7.92 18.39 8.96
N TYR A 39 8.34 19.64 9.11
CA TYR A 39 8.18 20.71 8.13
C TYR A 39 9.43 21.60 8.06
N ASP A 40 9.77 22.11 6.89
CA ASP A 40 10.98 22.91 6.64
C ASP A 40 11.01 24.31 7.31
N GLY A 41 9.93 24.69 7.97
CA GLY A 41 9.81 26.04 8.53
C GLY A 41 9.37 27.11 7.54
N GLY A 42 9.05 26.76 6.29
CA GLY A 42 8.50 27.65 5.27
C GLY A 42 9.43 28.80 4.89
N LYS A 43 9.04 30.02 5.18
CA LYS A 43 9.82 31.24 4.81
C LYS A 43 11.21 31.36 5.46
N LEU A 44 11.50 30.54 6.46
CA LEU A 44 12.79 30.56 7.15
C LEU A 44 13.90 29.85 6.38
N GLY A 45 13.53 29.05 5.35
CA GLY A 45 14.49 28.36 4.48
C GLY A 45 15.39 27.34 5.19
N THR A 46 15.07 26.98 6.43
CA THR A 46 15.83 25.98 7.21
C THR A 46 15.13 24.64 7.13
N PRO A 47 15.70 23.64 6.46
CA PRO A 47 15.06 22.36 6.25
C PRO A 47 14.96 21.54 7.54
N SER A 48 13.96 20.65 7.61
CA SER A 48 13.79 19.65 8.68
C SER A 48 14.30 18.28 8.23
N THR A 49 15.59 18.18 7.86
CA THR A 49 16.19 17.03 7.22
C THR A 49 16.60 15.90 8.17
N GLU A 50 16.75 14.70 7.65
CA GLU A 50 17.31 13.53 8.36
C GLU A 50 16.60 13.19 9.67
N ASN A 51 15.34 13.61 9.84
CA ASN A 51 14.56 13.27 11.03
C ASN A 51 14.08 11.81 10.95
N GLN A 52 14.12 11.12 12.08
CA GLN A 52 13.73 9.73 12.20
C GLN A 52 12.48 9.57 13.08
N VAL A 53 11.41 9.03 12.51
CA VAL A 53 10.15 8.73 13.21
C VAL A 53 10.03 7.22 13.32
N LEU A 54 10.39 6.66 14.48
CA LEU A 54 10.63 5.24 14.67
C LEU A 54 9.76 4.64 15.78
N ASP A 55 9.19 3.46 15.55
CA ASP A 55 8.55 2.64 16.58
C ASP A 55 7.42 3.34 17.36
N ASN A 56 6.80 4.40 16.80
CA ASN A 56 5.72 5.13 17.49
C ASN A 56 4.36 4.45 17.28
N VAL A 57 3.47 4.62 18.26
CA VAL A 57 2.06 4.23 18.19
C VAL A 57 1.21 5.48 18.07
N ILE A 58 0.50 5.62 16.93
CA ILE A 58 -0.25 6.81 16.58
C ILE A 58 -1.71 6.42 16.31
N SER A 59 -2.68 7.03 17.01
CA SER A 59 -4.08 6.62 16.88
C SER A 59 -5.08 7.75 17.11
N GLY A 60 -6.26 7.64 16.47
CA GLY A 60 -7.36 8.57 16.67
C GLY A 60 -7.01 10.01 16.27
N ILE A 61 -6.24 10.19 15.20
CA ILE A 61 -5.80 11.50 14.73
C ILE A 61 -6.86 12.11 13.80
N GLY A 62 -7.18 13.39 13.98
CA GLY A 62 -8.14 14.12 13.16
C GLY A 62 -7.67 14.43 11.73
N GLY A 63 -6.42 14.21 11.42
CA GLY A 63 -5.80 14.35 10.10
C GLY A 63 -4.88 13.20 9.78
N ASP A 64 -3.67 13.52 9.34
CA ASP A 64 -2.65 12.54 8.95
C ASP A 64 -1.88 11.99 10.16
N GLY A 65 -1.52 10.70 10.13
CA GLY A 65 -0.78 10.08 11.21
C GLY A 65 0.64 10.65 11.32
N ILE A 66 1.39 10.55 10.23
CA ILE A 66 2.73 11.14 10.07
C ILE A 66 2.71 11.98 8.78
N LEU A 67 3.20 13.21 8.87
CA LEU A 67 3.36 14.12 7.74
C LEU A 67 4.80 14.62 7.71
N MET A 68 5.49 14.38 6.60
CA MET A 68 6.82 14.91 6.28
C MET A 68 6.71 15.63 4.95
N GLU A 69 6.96 16.94 4.94
CA GLU A 69 6.76 17.75 3.75
C GLU A 69 7.78 18.88 3.61
N ASN A 70 7.90 19.39 2.37
CA ASN A 70 8.69 20.57 2.01
C ASN A 70 10.10 20.56 2.61
N GLY A 71 11.05 19.91 1.94
CA GLY A 71 12.45 19.89 2.38
C GLY A 71 12.74 19.00 3.59
N SER A 72 11.82 18.08 3.93
CA SER A 72 12.08 17.00 4.91
C SER A 72 12.97 15.89 4.31
N ASP A 73 14.09 16.29 3.66
CA ASP A 73 14.95 15.36 2.92
C ASP A 73 15.67 14.38 3.85
N GLY A 74 15.92 13.17 3.33
CA GLY A 74 16.56 12.10 4.08
C GLY A 74 15.78 11.59 5.29
N CYS A 75 14.52 12.02 5.47
CA CYS A 75 13.72 11.61 6.62
C CYS A 75 13.26 10.15 6.55
N GLU A 76 13.10 9.52 7.71
CA GLU A 76 12.66 8.14 7.84
C GLU A 76 11.39 8.03 8.69
N ALA A 77 10.36 7.33 8.19
CA ALA A 77 9.26 6.80 8.98
C ALA A 77 9.35 5.27 8.98
N SER A 78 9.69 4.67 10.11
CA SER A 78 9.96 3.24 10.18
C SER A 78 9.34 2.57 11.40
N ARG A 79 8.77 1.38 11.21
CA ARG A 79 8.19 0.52 12.24
C ARG A 79 7.09 1.16 13.08
N ASN A 80 6.47 2.25 12.59
CA ASN A 80 5.36 2.89 13.30
C ASN A 80 4.06 2.08 13.15
N ARG A 81 3.20 2.16 14.15
CA ARG A 81 1.84 1.62 14.16
C ARG A 81 0.85 2.76 14.14
N ILE A 82 0.15 2.92 13.03
CA ILE A 82 -0.78 4.03 12.79
C ILE A 82 -2.18 3.48 12.61
N SER A 83 -3.15 4.02 13.34
CA SER A 83 -4.53 3.56 13.24
C SER A 83 -5.56 4.69 13.39
N SER A 84 -6.68 4.54 12.67
CA SER A 84 -7.87 5.39 12.83
C SER A 84 -7.63 6.90 12.61
N GLY A 85 -6.75 7.26 11.68
CA GLY A 85 -6.59 8.64 11.21
C GLY A 85 -7.75 9.07 10.30
N LYS A 86 -8.21 10.32 10.40
CA LYS A 86 -9.27 10.86 9.55
C LYS A 86 -8.78 11.25 8.15
N LYS A 87 -7.50 11.25 7.90
CA LYS A 87 -6.89 11.42 6.58
C LYS A 87 -5.99 10.22 6.25
N ASN A 88 -4.75 10.46 5.83
CA ASN A 88 -3.81 9.41 5.46
C ASN A 88 -3.06 8.84 6.68
N GLY A 89 -2.49 7.65 6.51
CA GLY A 89 -1.60 7.10 7.54
C GLY A 89 -0.27 7.82 7.56
N ILE A 90 0.45 7.82 6.44
CA ILE A 90 1.74 8.49 6.28
C ILE A 90 1.69 9.33 5.00
N VAL A 91 2.10 10.58 5.08
CA VAL A 91 2.26 11.50 3.95
C VAL A 91 3.73 11.89 3.82
N LEU A 92 4.20 11.87 2.59
CA LEU A 92 5.51 12.37 2.19
C LEU A 92 5.33 13.25 0.96
N TRP A 93 5.66 14.55 1.07
CA TRP A 93 5.43 15.51 0.01
C TRP A 93 6.60 16.50 -0.13
N GLY A 94 7.02 16.75 -1.41
CA GLY A 94 8.00 17.80 -1.72
C GLY A 94 9.36 17.61 -1.05
N SER A 95 9.85 16.37 -0.90
CA SER A 95 11.10 16.04 -0.20
C SER A 95 11.89 15.00 -0.99
N GLU A 96 13.16 14.79 -0.69
CA GLU A 96 14.02 13.85 -1.38
C GLU A 96 14.59 12.76 -0.45
N GLU A 97 14.99 11.63 -1.03
CA GLU A 97 15.72 10.51 -0.38
C GLU A 97 15.06 9.93 0.88
N CYS A 98 13.78 10.12 1.06
CA CYS A 98 13.06 9.68 2.26
C CYS A 98 12.71 8.19 2.23
N GLN A 99 12.53 7.63 3.43
CA GLN A 99 12.22 6.22 3.61
C GLN A 99 10.94 6.01 4.41
N ILE A 100 10.04 5.17 3.88
CA ILE A 100 8.83 4.70 4.57
C ILE A 100 8.92 3.19 4.65
N THR A 101 9.36 2.63 5.79
CA THR A 101 9.69 1.23 5.87
C THR A 101 9.06 0.50 7.07
N ALA A 102 8.59 -0.72 6.85
CA ALA A 102 8.08 -1.63 7.88
C ALA A 102 6.94 -1.07 8.77
N ASN A 103 6.22 -0.04 8.33
CA ASN A 103 5.10 0.52 9.08
C ASN A 103 3.86 -0.36 8.99
N GLN A 104 3.02 -0.30 10.02
CA GLN A 104 1.68 -0.87 10.05
C GLN A 104 0.66 0.25 10.06
N VAL A 105 -0.14 0.35 8.99
CA VAL A 105 -1.19 1.37 8.83
C VAL A 105 -2.55 0.69 8.75
N LYS A 106 -3.52 1.13 9.55
CA LYS A 106 -4.84 0.51 9.60
C LYS A 106 -5.96 1.54 9.76
N GLY A 107 -7.04 1.37 8.97
CA GLY A 107 -8.32 2.05 9.21
C GLY A 107 -8.29 3.56 9.00
N CYS A 108 -7.37 4.09 8.20
CA CYS A 108 -7.36 5.52 7.84
C CYS A 108 -8.48 5.83 6.84
N MET A 109 -9.04 7.05 6.93
CA MET A 109 -10.18 7.47 6.10
C MET A 109 -9.79 7.82 4.66
N LEU A 110 -8.53 8.10 4.39
CA LEU A 110 -7.97 8.29 3.06
C LEU A 110 -6.97 7.17 2.74
N ASP A 111 -5.80 7.49 2.21
CA ASP A 111 -4.82 6.53 1.77
C ASP A 111 -3.96 6.00 2.95
N GLY A 112 -3.42 4.80 2.80
CA GLY A 112 -2.50 4.27 3.80
C GLY A 112 -1.18 5.02 3.79
N ILE A 113 -0.56 5.13 2.62
CA ILE A 113 0.66 5.90 2.36
C ILE A 113 0.41 6.77 1.13
N TYR A 114 0.64 8.06 1.26
CA TYR A 114 0.57 9.05 0.20
C TYR A 114 1.93 9.67 -0.05
N VAL A 115 2.41 9.63 -1.29
CA VAL A 115 3.72 10.16 -1.70
C VAL A 115 3.53 11.03 -2.94
N GLU A 116 3.99 12.28 -2.89
CA GLU A 116 3.90 13.21 -4.02
C GLU A 116 5.13 14.13 -4.10
N ASN A 117 5.59 14.39 -5.34
CA ASN A 117 6.73 15.24 -5.66
C ASN A 117 8.01 14.84 -4.89
N ILE A 118 8.36 13.56 -4.92
CA ILE A 118 9.51 13.03 -4.21
C ILE A 118 10.56 12.53 -5.19
N GLY A 119 11.81 12.91 -4.93
CA GLY A 119 12.97 12.26 -5.54
C GLY A 119 13.45 11.07 -4.71
N ASN A 120 13.67 9.92 -5.35
CA ASN A 120 14.38 8.75 -4.81
C ASN A 120 13.81 8.14 -3.51
N ALA A 121 12.49 8.14 -3.31
CA ALA A 121 11.86 7.53 -2.13
C ALA A 121 12.02 6.00 -2.07
N VAL A 122 12.09 5.47 -0.84
CA VAL A 122 12.04 4.03 -0.55
C VAL A 122 10.77 3.70 0.22
N ILE A 123 9.85 2.96 -0.40
CA ILE A 123 8.60 2.49 0.23
C ILE A 123 8.68 0.97 0.32
N LYS A 124 9.04 0.44 1.49
CA LYS A 124 9.40 -0.96 1.61
C LYS A 124 8.76 -1.65 2.82
N SER A 125 8.29 -2.88 2.63
CA SER A 125 7.85 -3.78 3.71
C SER A 125 6.72 -3.23 4.59
N ASN A 126 5.95 -2.25 4.11
CA ASN A 126 4.82 -1.71 4.86
C ASN A 126 3.61 -2.65 4.80
N ARG A 127 2.85 -2.71 5.89
CA ARG A 127 1.59 -3.43 5.98
C ARG A 127 0.44 -2.44 6.12
N ILE A 128 -0.39 -2.34 5.09
CA ILE A 128 -1.55 -1.44 5.05
C ILE A 128 -2.83 -2.30 5.06
N THR A 129 -3.78 -1.96 5.95
CA THR A 129 -5.02 -2.72 6.08
C THR A 129 -6.24 -1.83 6.27
N ASN A 130 -7.32 -2.15 5.54
CA ASN A 130 -8.66 -1.55 5.72
C ASN A 130 -8.68 -0.01 5.71
N VAL A 131 -8.03 0.60 4.72
CA VAL A 131 -8.09 2.05 4.49
C VAL A 131 -9.21 2.38 3.51
N ASN A 132 -9.85 3.55 3.65
CA ASN A 132 -10.95 3.95 2.78
C ASN A 132 -10.50 4.50 1.42
N GLY A 133 -9.26 4.90 1.29
CA GLY A 133 -8.62 5.31 0.05
C GLY A 133 -7.89 4.17 -0.66
N ARG A 134 -6.74 4.49 -1.20
CA ARG A 134 -5.76 3.57 -1.80
C ARG A 134 -4.84 3.01 -0.71
N GLY A 135 -4.25 1.85 -0.96
CA GLY A 135 -3.23 1.34 -0.04
C GLY A 135 -1.99 2.23 -0.03
N ILE A 136 -1.36 2.35 -1.19
CA ILE A 136 -0.21 3.23 -1.43
C ILE A 136 -0.50 4.04 -2.70
N GLN A 137 -0.32 5.35 -2.60
CA GLN A 137 -0.42 6.29 -3.71
C GLN A 137 0.93 6.98 -3.93
N VAL A 138 1.37 7.02 -5.19
CA VAL A 138 2.60 7.71 -5.61
C VAL A 138 2.28 8.59 -6.80
N ILE A 139 2.52 9.89 -6.69
CA ILE A 139 2.21 10.89 -7.72
C ILE A 139 3.45 11.73 -8.01
N ALA A 140 3.70 12.04 -9.29
CA ALA A 140 4.73 12.96 -9.76
C ALA A 140 6.09 12.74 -9.08
N SER A 141 6.48 11.47 -8.88
CA SER A 141 7.62 11.10 -8.04
C SER A 141 8.59 10.17 -8.76
N GLN A 142 9.85 10.24 -8.36
CA GLN A 142 10.85 9.23 -8.70
C GLN A 142 11.07 8.34 -7.48
N THR A 143 10.56 7.11 -7.51
CA THR A 143 10.67 6.19 -6.40
C THR A 143 11.74 5.14 -6.66
N GLY A 144 12.77 5.14 -5.84
CA GLY A 144 13.87 4.17 -5.93
C GLY A 144 13.41 2.74 -5.68
N LYS A 145 12.57 2.52 -4.66
CA LYS A 145 12.09 1.17 -4.30
C LYS A 145 10.63 1.20 -3.83
N LEU A 146 9.77 0.47 -4.54
CA LEU A 146 8.40 0.14 -4.11
C LEU A 146 8.33 -1.39 -3.95
N TYR A 147 8.75 -1.89 -2.77
CA TYR A 147 9.12 -3.30 -2.62
C TYR A 147 8.50 -3.95 -1.40
N GLY A 148 7.95 -5.18 -1.57
CA GLY A 148 7.57 -6.04 -0.46
C GLY A 148 6.42 -5.52 0.41
N ASN A 149 5.66 -4.53 -0.05
CA ASN A 149 4.54 -4.00 0.71
C ASN A 149 3.33 -4.95 0.65
N ALA A 150 2.61 -5.06 1.75
CA ALA A 150 1.38 -5.85 1.85
C ALA A 150 0.18 -4.91 2.04
N VAL A 151 -0.74 -4.90 1.07
CA VAL A 151 -1.96 -4.07 1.11
C VAL A 151 -3.19 -4.96 1.07
N THR A 152 -4.05 -4.83 2.06
CA THR A 152 -5.26 -5.64 2.18
C THR A 152 -6.47 -4.78 2.56
N GLY A 153 -7.56 -4.92 1.82
CA GLY A 153 -8.84 -4.31 2.18
C GLY A 153 -8.92 -2.79 1.97
N SER A 154 -8.07 -2.21 1.14
CA SER A 154 -8.25 -0.81 0.71
C SER A 154 -9.54 -0.67 -0.10
N ARG A 155 -10.31 0.38 0.13
CA ARG A 155 -11.58 0.59 -0.57
C ARG A 155 -11.38 0.93 -2.05
N LYS A 156 -10.22 1.50 -2.41
CA LYS A 156 -9.77 1.72 -3.79
C LYS A 156 -8.72 0.67 -4.19
N CYS A 157 -7.84 0.95 -5.14
CA CYS A 157 -6.78 0.01 -5.53
C CYS A 157 -5.70 -0.16 -4.45
N GLY A 158 -4.96 -1.25 -4.54
CA GLY A 158 -3.84 -1.50 -3.62
C GLY A 158 -2.69 -0.53 -3.85
N LEU A 159 -2.26 -0.39 -5.11
CA LEU A 159 -1.24 0.58 -5.55
C LEU A 159 -1.84 1.49 -6.61
N TYR A 160 -1.63 2.79 -6.45
CA TYR A 160 -1.90 3.81 -7.46
C TYR A 160 -0.61 4.59 -7.75
N VAL A 161 -0.25 4.69 -9.01
CA VAL A 161 0.96 5.40 -9.44
C VAL A 161 0.63 6.26 -10.66
N SER A 162 0.89 7.55 -10.56
CA SER A 162 0.63 8.51 -11.63
C SER A 162 1.82 9.41 -11.86
N ARG A 163 2.15 9.68 -13.12
CA ARG A 163 3.23 10.59 -13.54
C ARG A 163 4.55 10.34 -12.81
N SER A 164 4.90 9.07 -12.62
CA SER A 164 6.01 8.67 -11.74
C SER A 164 6.93 7.65 -12.40
N LYS A 165 8.19 7.62 -11.95
CA LYS A 165 9.18 6.62 -12.34
C LYS A 165 9.50 5.71 -11.16
N ILE A 166 9.24 4.41 -11.29
CA ILE A 166 9.50 3.42 -10.24
C ILE A 166 10.66 2.52 -10.68
N SER A 167 11.81 2.59 -10.03
CA SER A 167 12.98 1.80 -10.40
C SER A 167 12.98 0.40 -9.81
N GLY A 168 12.41 0.18 -8.66
CA GLY A 168 12.40 -1.10 -7.94
C GLY A 168 11.02 -1.59 -7.52
N ASN A 169 10.08 -1.80 -8.46
CA ASN A 169 8.73 -2.30 -8.17
C ASN A 169 8.69 -3.83 -8.20
N LYS A 170 8.68 -4.48 -7.03
CA LYS A 170 8.57 -5.95 -6.96
C LYS A 170 8.09 -6.47 -5.60
N LYS A 171 7.60 -7.73 -5.61
CA LYS A 171 7.17 -8.49 -4.42
C LYS A 171 6.08 -7.81 -3.56
N ASN A 172 5.32 -6.86 -4.11
CA ASN A 172 4.17 -6.31 -3.41
C ASN A 172 3.02 -7.32 -3.43
N ARG A 173 2.30 -7.41 -2.32
CA ARG A 173 1.15 -8.30 -2.14
C ARG A 173 -0.13 -7.48 -1.96
N LEU A 174 -1.09 -7.63 -2.88
CA LEU A 174 -2.32 -6.83 -2.94
C LEU A 174 -3.54 -7.76 -2.83
N GLU A 175 -4.31 -7.64 -1.76
CA GLU A 175 -5.39 -8.57 -1.45
C GLU A 175 -6.69 -7.85 -1.09
N ASN A 176 -7.83 -8.31 -1.66
CA ASN A 176 -9.17 -7.84 -1.32
C ASN A 176 -9.35 -6.31 -1.37
N ASN A 177 -8.69 -5.63 -2.29
CA ASN A 177 -8.88 -4.19 -2.51
C ASN A 177 -10.10 -3.94 -3.39
N GLY A 178 -10.79 -2.82 -3.17
CA GLY A 178 -12.13 -2.58 -3.72
C GLY A 178 -12.19 -2.17 -5.20
N SER A 179 -11.06 -1.91 -5.85
CA SER A 179 -11.00 -1.53 -7.26
C SER A 179 -10.96 -2.75 -8.20
N THR A 180 -11.38 -2.55 -9.45
CA THR A 180 -11.13 -3.50 -10.54
C THR A 180 -9.64 -3.67 -10.87
N TYR A 181 -8.82 -2.72 -10.44
CA TYR A 181 -7.36 -2.77 -10.53
C TYR A 181 -6.75 -3.10 -9.16
N ALA A 182 -5.82 -4.04 -9.13
CA ALA A 182 -4.93 -4.22 -7.99
C ALA A 182 -3.84 -3.15 -7.99
N ILE A 183 -3.27 -2.89 -9.19
CA ILE A 183 -2.34 -1.79 -9.47
C ILE A 183 -2.97 -0.95 -10.57
N TYR A 184 -3.08 0.36 -10.34
CA TYR A 184 -3.43 1.33 -11.37
C TYR A 184 -2.24 2.25 -11.61
N ALA A 185 -1.70 2.21 -12.82
CA ALA A 185 -0.56 3.02 -13.23
C ALA A 185 -0.93 3.80 -14.48
N GLU A 186 -0.72 5.11 -14.45
CA GLU A 186 -0.93 6.01 -15.58
C GLU A 186 0.26 6.95 -15.75
N ASN A 187 0.64 7.22 -17.01
CA ASN A 187 1.77 8.10 -17.35
C ASN A 187 3.02 7.82 -16.51
N SER A 188 3.30 6.54 -16.24
CA SER A 188 4.34 6.11 -15.31
C SER A 188 5.20 4.99 -15.90
N THR A 189 6.48 4.93 -15.48
CA THR A 189 7.43 3.90 -15.91
C THR A 189 7.87 3.00 -14.74
N GLY A 190 8.37 1.80 -15.04
CA GLY A 190 8.79 0.82 -14.03
C GLY A 190 7.65 0.11 -13.30
N ILE A 191 6.42 0.39 -13.66
CA ILE A 191 5.20 -0.22 -13.13
C ILE A 191 4.17 -0.36 -14.26
N ILE A 192 3.23 -1.27 -14.12
CA ILE A 192 2.14 -1.46 -15.07
C ILE A 192 0.80 -1.61 -14.34
N SER A 193 -0.28 -1.20 -14.98
CA SER A 193 -1.62 -1.46 -14.47
C SER A 193 -1.93 -2.97 -14.49
N VAL A 194 -2.44 -3.48 -13.37
CA VAL A 194 -2.84 -4.88 -13.20
C VAL A 194 -4.31 -4.95 -12.81
N LYS A 195 -5.14 -5.42 -13.72
CA LYS A 195 -6.57 -5.68 -13.45
C LYS A 195 -6.74 -6.99 -12.68
N MET A 196 -7.69 -6.99 -11.75
CA MET A 196 -8.12 -8.21 -11.07
C MET A 196 -8.66 -9.22 -12.10
N PRO A 197 -8.31 -10.52 -11.99
CA PRO A 197 -8.73 -11.51 -12.97
C PRO A 197 -10.26 -11.68 -12.95
N THR A 198 -10.88 -11.64 -14.13
CA THR A 198 -12.25 -12.10 -14.32
C THR A 198 -12.25 -13.61 -14.52
N ALA A 199 -13.35 -14.29 -14.23
CA ALA A 199 -13.50 -15.72 -14.48
C ALA A 199 -14.88 -16.01 -15.04
N SER A 200 -14.98 -17.02 -15.93
CA SER A 200 -16.23 -17.64 -16.32
C SER A 200 -16.97 -18.20 -15.09
N LYS A 201 -18.26 -18.46 -15.22
CA LYS A 201 -19.05 -19.12 -14.15
C LYS A 201 -18.38 -20.46 -13.78
N ILE A 202 -18.06 -20.64 -12.51
CA ILE A 202 -17.40 -21.84 -11.99
C ILE A 202 -18.45 -22.68 -11.27
N THR A 203 -18.66 -23.90 -11.75
CA THR A 203 -19.62 -24.85 -11.20
C THR A 203 -18.90 -26.13 -10.75
N ARG A 204 -19.62 -27.02 -10.06
CA ARG A 204 -19.10 -28.36 -9.69
C ARG A 204 -18.67 -29.23 -10.90
N LYS A 205 -19.20 -28.94 -12.11
CA LYS A 205 -18.84 -29.62 -13.36
C LYS A 205 -17.61 -29.02 -14.05
N SER A 206 -17.13 -27.84 -13.64
CA SER A 206 -16.05 -27.15 -14.31
C SER A 206 -14.73 -27.90 -14.18
N VAL A 207 -14.11 -28.20 -15.31
CA VAL A 207 -12.77 -28.80 -15.45
C VAL A 207 -11.76 -27.79 -16.02
N LYS A 208 -12.25 -26.63 -16.43
CA LYS A 208 -11.46 -25.49 -16.93
C LYS A 208 -12.03 -24.19 -16.37
N ILE A 209 -11.16 -23.23 -16.12
CA ILE A 209 -11.53 -21.86 -15.76
C ILE A 209 -10.90 -20.94 -16.79
N THR A 210 -11.73 -20.14 -17.45
CA THR A 210 -11.34 -19.17 -18.46
C THR A 210 -11.63 -17.75 -17.97
N GLY A 211 -10.92 -16.77 -18.50
CA GLY A 211 -11.16 -15.38 -18.17
C GLY A 211 -10.11 -14.42 -18.74
N LYS A 212 -10.10 -13.19 -18.26
CA LYS A 212 -9.15 -12.14 -18.62
C LYS A 212 -8.36 -11.67 -17.41
N ALA A 213 -7.09 -11.29 -17.61
CA ALA A 213 -6.20 -10.78 -16.57
C ALA A 213 -5.18 -9.82 -17.19
N ALA A 214 -5.59 -8.57 -17.43
CA ALA A 214 -4.72 -7.56 -18.02
C ALA A 214 -3.59 -7.16 -17.06
N GLY A 215 -2.37 -7.05 -17.57
CA GLY A 215 -1.16 -6.75 -16.80
C GLY A 215 -0.58 -7.95 -16.04
N GLY A 216 -1.30 -9.08 -15.98
CA GLY A 216 -0.79 -10.30 -15.38
C GLY A 216 0.11 -11.09 -16.33
N LYS A 217 1.04 -11.85 -15.77
CA LYS A 217 1.90 -12.81 -16.48
C LYS A 217 1.46 -14.26 -16.24
N LYS A 218 1.13 -14.58 -14.99
CA LYS A 218 0.79 -15.95 -14.57
C LYS A 218 -0.32 -15.95 -13.53
N LEU A 219 -1.26 -16.88 -13.64
CA LEU A 219 -2.35 -17.08 -12.70
C LEU A 219 -2.25 -18.46 -12.05
N THR A 220 -2.29 -18.51 -10.72
CA THR A 220 -2.38 -19.74 -9.94
C THR A 220 -3.70 -19.75 -9.17
N ILE A 221 -4.39 -20.90 -9.18
CA ILE A 221 -5.68 -21.08 -8.52
C ILE A 221 -5.54 -22.12 -7.40
N TYR A 222 -6.01 -21.77 -6.22
CA TYR A 222 -6.03 -22.63 -5.05
C TYR A 222 -7.47 -22.88 -4.60
N ALA A 223 -7.76 -24.10 -4.16
CA ALA A 223 -8.92 -24.39 -3.31
C ALA A 223 -8.54 -24.05 -1.87
N VAL A 224 -9.37 -23.23 -1.22
CA VAL A 224 -9.13 -22.73 0.14
C VAL A 224 -9.77 -23.68 1.14
N SER A 225 -9.00 -24.19 2.07
CA SER A 225 -9.46 -24.95 3.24
C SER A 225 -9.03 -24.28 4.54
N ARG A 226 -9.53 -24.77 5.68
CA ARG A 226 -9.19 -24.21 7.01
C ARG A 226 -7.67 -24.22 7.27
N ASN A 227 -7.00 -25.32 6.93
CA ASN A 227 -5.61 -25.54 7.33
C ASN A 227 -4.59 -25.40 6.18
N LYS A 228 -5.04 -25.48 4.90
CA LYS A 228 -4.11 -25.46 3.76
C LYS A 228 -4.81 -25.06 2.46
N ASN A 229 -4.16 -24.16 1.72
CA ASN A 229 -4.57 -23.82 0.36
C ASN A 229 -3.99 -24.85 -0.62
N LYS A 230 -4.83 -25.66 -1.26
CA LYS A 230 -4.41 -26.64 -2.25
C LYS A 230 -4.38 -26.04 -3.64
N LYS A 231 -3.22 -26.01 -4.30
CA LYS A 231 -3.12 -25.62 -5.71
C LYS A 231 -3.92 -26.58 -6.58
N ILE A 232 -4.86 -26.06 -7.39
CA ILE A 232 -5.72 -26.84 -8.28
C ILE A 232 -5.51 -26.53 -9.76
N GLY A 233 -4.85 -25.41 -10.08
CA GLY A 233 -4.53 -25.04 -11.45
C GLY A 233 -3.51 -23.91 -11.52
N ARG A 234 -2.81 -23.81 -12.67
CA ARG A 234 -1.86 -22.75 -12.97
C ARG A 234 -1.74 -22.59 -14.49
N GLY A 235 -1.64 -21.36 -14.94
CA GLY A 235 -1.46 -21.06 -16.36
C GLY A 235 -0.89 -19.68 -16.60
N SER A 236 -0.42 -19.45 -17.82
CA SER A 236 0.07 -18.15 -18.30
C SER A 236 -1.07 -17.31 -18.85
N ILE A 237 -0.90 -16.01 -18.84
CA ILE A 237 -1.78 -15.06 -19.50
C ILE A 237 -1.22 -14.84 -20.90
N ASN A 238 -2.04 -15.02 -21.93
CA ASN A 238 -1.60 -14.84 -23.31
C ASN A 238 -1.56 -13.35 -23.75
N SER A 239 -1.08 -13.08 -24.96
CA SER A 239 -0.99 -11.72 -25.54
C SER A 239 -2.34 -10.99 -25.60
N ARG A 240 -3.44 -11.72 -25.78
CA ARG A 240 -4.81 -11.19 -25.76
C ARG A 240 -5.37 -10.98 -24.35
N LYS A 241 -4.51 -11.04 -23.32
CA LYS A 241 -4.87 -10.86 -21.88
C LYS A 241 -5.86 -11.91 -21.36
N LYS A 242 -5.95 -13.08 -22.00
CA LYS A 242 -6.84 -14.19 -21.66
C LYS A 242 -6.06 -15.34 -21.01
N TYR A 243 -6.77 -16.15 -20.22
CA TYR A 243 -6.26 -17.40 -19.68
C TYR A 243 -7.28 -18.54 -19.82
N ASN A 244 -6.77 -19.77 -19.88
CA ASN A 244 -7.53 -21.00 -19.88
C ASN A 244 -6.76 -22.01 -19.01
N ILE A 245 -7.29 -22.33 -17.84
CA ILE A 245 -6.57 -23.13 -16.84
C ILE A 245 -7.41 -24.38 -16.54
N SER A 246 -6.83 -25.56 -16.78
CA SER A 246 -7.42 -26.82 -16.36
C SER A 246 -7.36 -26.97 -14.84
N ILE A 247 -8.45 -27.45 -14.25
CA ILE A 247 -8.57 -27.71 -12.82
C ILE A 247 -9.22 -29.07 -12.57
N LYS A 248 -8.99 -29.65 -11.40
CA LYS A 248 -9.81 -30.76 -10.93
C LYS A 248 -11.20 -30.25 -10.51
N LYS A 249 -12.24 -31.03 -10.74
CA LYS A 249 -13.61 -30.70 -10.29
C LYS A 249 -13.63 -30.34 -8.81
N GLN A 250 -14.39 -29.32 -8.45
CA GLN A 250 -14.51 -28.83 -7.08
C GLN A 250 -15.96 -28.95 -6.60
N LYS A 251 -16.16 -29.20 -5.31
CA LYS A 251 -17.50 -29.27 -4.71
C LYS A 251 -18.16 -27.87 -4.74
N LYS A 252 -19.50 -27.83 -4.87
CA LYS A 252 -20.27 -26.58 -4.69
C LYS A 252 -19.92 -25.94 -3.34
N GLY A 253 -19.79 -24.60 -3.31
CA GLY A 253 -19.41 -23.87 -2.11
C GLY A 253 -17.91 -23.74 -1.88
N THR A 254 -17.04 -24.53 -2.56
CA THR A 254 -15.60 -24.41 -2.42
C THR A 254 -15.15 -22.97 -2.70
N LYS A 255 -14.40 -22.36 -1.77
CA LYS A 255 -13.75 -21.06 -1.97
C LYS A 255 -12.48 -21.25 -2.78
N LEU A 256 -12.32 -20.44 -3.82
CA LEU A 256 -11.14 -20.45 -4.68
C LEU A 256 -10.38 -19.13 -4.49
N LEU A 257 -9.05 -19.23 -4.37
CA LEU A 257 -8.14 -18.10 -4.32
C LEU A 257 -7.38 -18.02 -5.65
N PHE A 258 -7.53 -16.92 -6.34
CA PHE A 258 -6.81 -16.59 -7.57
C PHE A 258 -5.63 -15.71 -7.22
N VAL A 259 -4.44 -16.15 -7.55
CA VAL A 259 -3.18 -15.42 -7.32
C VAL A 259 -2.58 -15.07 -8.67
N LEU A 260 -2.72 -13.81 -9.05
CA LEU A 260 -2.17 -13.26 -10.30
C LEU A 260 -0.82 -12.62 -10.01
N SER A 261 0.23 -13.04 -10.74
CA SER A 261 1.52 -12.35 -10.72
C SER A 261 1.72 -11.51 -11.98
N ASP A 262 2.28 -10.31 -11.84
CA ASP A 262 2.73 -9.49 -12.95
C ASP A 262 4.18 -9.82 -13.36
N LYS A 263 4.73 -9.06 -14.32
CA LYS A 263 6.10 -9.25 -14.79
C LYS A 263 7.17 -8.86 -13.76
N TYR A 264 6.83 -8.07 -12.77
CA TYR A 264 7.72 -7.64 -11.69
C TYR A 264 7.63 -8.53 -10.44
N GLY A 265 6.76 -9.55 -10.47
CA GLY A 265 6.56 -10.46 -9.34
C GLY A 265 5.67 -9.90 -8.22
N ASN A 266 4.91 -8.82 -8.49
CA ASN A 266 3.84 -8.40 -7.59
C ASN A 266 2.70 -9.42 -7.65
N LEU A 267 2.03 -9.65 -6.52
CA LEU A 267 0.96 -10.62 -6.39
C LEU A 267 -0.36 -9.93 -6.08
N SER A 268 -1.37 -10.22 -6.89
CA SER A 268 -2.74 -9.75 -6.70
C SER A 268 -3.66 -10.93 -6.39
N TYR A 269 -4.48 -10.80 -5.36
CA TYR A 269 -5.31 -11.88 -4.83
C TYR A 269 -6.78 -11.55 -4.98
N SER A 270 -7.57 -12.49 -5.51
CA SER A 270 -9.02 -12.38 -5.54
C SER A 270 -9.69 -13.71 -5.18
N LYS A 271 -10.87 -13.63 -4.57
CA LYS A 271 -11.62 -14.81 -4.13
C LYS A 271 -12.83 -15.06 -5.05
N ARG A 272 -13.15 -16.33 -5.26
CA ARG A 272 -14.33 -16.80 -5.99
C ARG A 272 -14.94 -17.96 -5.23
N LYS A 273 -16.20 -18.28 -5.52
CA LYS A 273 -16.93 -19.45 -4.96
C LYS A 273 -17.45 -20.32 -6.09
N VAL A 274 -17.34 -21.63 -5.94
CA VAL A 274 -17.94 -22.61 -6.84
C VAL A 274 -19.44 -22.63 -6.63
N LYS A 275 -20.22 -22.40 -7.68
CA LYS A 275 -21.69 -22.37 -7.67
C LYS A 275 -22.30 -23.78 -7.88
#